data_2343ffc0d2b3f9dd6ca5423474f0b31e
#
_entry.id   2343ffc0d2b3f9dd6ca5423474f0b31e
#
_cell.length_a   1.000
_cell.length_b   1.000
_cell.length_c   1.000
_cell.angle_alpha   90.00
_cell.angle_beta   90.00
_cell.angle_gamma   90.00
#
_symmetry.space_group_name_H-M   'P 1'
#
loop_
_entity.id
_entity.type
_entity.pdbx_description
1 polymer ?
#
loop_
_entity_poly.entity_id
_entity_poly.type
_entity_poly.pdbx_seq_one_letter_code
_entity_poly.pdbx_strand_id
1 'polypeptide(L)'
;MTAMPRRTLVDLGVALAALALVAVTLEIWTSAFHVPPYLVPSPSSIAARLWTDAAMFGREAAITVGEASGGFVVGTTAAFVAGALMAQSRFLERTLFPVAILIKLTPIVAVAPLFTLWFGFGTGPKIAIAALITFFPMLVNSFVGLRSADAQELAFLQTLGATRSEIFRMLRVPSALPFLFSGARISLNLALIGAVIAEWTGADRGLGRVIFVANANLDLTALFGAVLALAAIGIAANAAVGAAERRVLHWHPIVMTT
;
A
#
# COMPACT_ATOMS: atom_id res chain seq x y z
N MET A 1 8.33 -4.69 26.86
CA MET A 1 7.27 -5.54 26.28
C MET A 1 5.96 -5.08 26.90
N THR A 2 5.27 -4.13 26.28
CA THR A 2 3.95 -3.64 26.72
C THR A 2 2.91 -4.67 26.31
N ALA A 3 2.20 -5.24 27.29
CA ALA A 3 1.11 -6.19 27.05
C ALA A 3 0.05 -5.51 26.18
N MET A 4 -0.33 -6.16 25.08
CA MET A 4 -1.46 -5.71 24.25
C MET A 4 -2.71 -5.52 25.14
N PRO A 5 -3.45 -4.42 24.99
CA PRO A 5 -4.66 -4.22 25.77
C PRO A 5 -5.67 -5.35 25.49
N ARG A 6 -6.32 -5.85 26.53
CA ARG A 6 -7.23 -7.01 26.48
C ARG A 6 -8.31 -6.88 25.37
N ARG A 7 -8.74 -5.66 25.07
CA ARG A 7 -9.70 -5.37 23.98
C ARG A 7 -9.14 -5.75 22.60
N THR A 8 -7.90 -5.39 22.31
CA THR A 8 -7.26 -5.72 21.00
C THR A 8 -7.12 -7.23 20.80
N LEU A 9 -6.85 -8.00 21.87
CA LEU A 9 -6.80 -9.48 21.80
C LEU A 9 -8.17 -10.08 21.54
N VAL A 10 -9.23 -9.54 22.15
CA VAL A 10 -10.62 -9.98 21.91
C VAL A 10 -11.04 -9.67 20.47
N ASP A 11 -10.76 -8.46 19.98
CA ASP A 11 -11.12 -8.03 18.62
C ASP A 11 -10.39 -8.88 17.57
N LEU A 12 -9.11 -9.18 17.79
CA LEU A 12 -8.35 -10.09 16.93
C LEU A 12 -8.91 -11.51 16.97
N GLY A 13 -9.29 -12.00 18.15
CA GLY A 13 -9.90 -13.31 18.34
C GLY A 13 -11.23 -13.44 17.58
N VAL A 14 -12.08 -12.40 17.66
CA VAL A 14 -13.36 -12.34 16.92
C VAL A 14 -13.13 -12.32 15.42
N ALA A 15 -12.18 -11.54 14.93
CA ALA A 15 -11.85 -11.48 13.50
C ALA A 15 -11.33 -12.83 12.98
N LEU A 16 -10.43 -13.48 13.73
CA LEU A 16 -9.93 -14.81 13.37
C LEU A 16 -11.02 -15.88 13.42
N ALA A 17 -11.92 -15.84 14.41
CA ALA A 17 -13.06 -16.75 14.49
C ALA A 17 -14.02 -16.56 13.30
N ALA A 18 -14.29 -15.33 12.89
CA ALA A 18 -15.10 -15.05 11.71
C ALA A 18 -14.48 -15.59 10.41
N LEU A 19 -13.17 -15.36 10.23
CA LEU A 19 -12.43 -15.92 9.08
C LEU A 19 -12.41 -17.44 9.08
N ALA A 20 -12.20 -18.06 10.25
CA ALA A 20 -12.25 -19.51 10.40
C ALA A 20 -13.65 -20.08 10.09
N LEU A 21 -14.69 -19.39 10.55
CA LEU A 21 -16.09 -19.78 10.26
C LEU A 21 -16.36 -19.75 8.75
N VAL A 22 -15.93 -18.69 8.05
CA VAL A 22 -16.07 -18.59 6.59
C VAL A 22 -15.30 -19.72 5.90
N ALA A 23 -14.05 -19.98 6.31
CA ALA A 23 -13.24 -21.04 5.73
C ALA A 23 -13.86 -22.43 5.95
N VAL A 24 -14.33 -22.73 7.17
CA VAL A 24 -15.00 -24.00 7.49
C VAL A 24 -16.31 -24.15 6.70
N THR A 25 -17.09 -23.08 6.60
CA THR A 25 -18.34 -23.11 5.82
C THR A 25 -18.08 -23.41 4.35
N LEU A 26 -17.05 -22.74 3.76
CA LEU A 26 -16.63 -23.01 2.38
C LEU A 26 -16.11 -24.44 2.20
N GLU A 27 -15.32 -24.95 3.14
CA GLU A 27 -14.80 -26.32 3.09
C GLU A 27 -15.94 -27.34 3.09
N ILE A 28 -16.90 -27.18 4.03
CA ILE A 28 -18.07 -28.08 4.12
C ILE A 28 -18.90 -27.98 2.85
N TRP A 29 -19.16 -26.78 2.36
CA TRP A 29 -19.98 -26.56 1.18
C TRP A 29 -19.34 -27.17 -0.08
N THR A 30 -18.06 -26.91 -0.33
CA THR A 30 -17.35 -27.45 -1.48
C THR A 30 -17.25 -28.98 -1.45
N SER A 31 -17.05 -29.57 -0.26
CA SER A 31 -16.97 -31.01 -0.06
C SER A 31 -18.34 -31.69 -0.18
N ALA A 32 -19.39 -31.13 0.44
CA ALA A 32 -20.74 -31.70 0.44
C ALA A 32 -21.38 -31.71 -0.95
N PHE A 33 -21.15 -30.64 -1.73
CA PHE A 33 -21.74 -30.50 -3.07
C PHE A 33 -20.78 -30.92 -4.20
N HIS A 34 -19.61 -31.47 -3.85
CA HIS A 34 -18.57 -31.90 -4.82
C HIS A 34 -18.26 -30.82 -5.85
N VAL A 35 -18.14 -29.55 -5.38
CA VAL A 35 -17.92 -28.40 -6.24
C VAL A 35 -16.57 -28.52 -6.93
N PRO A 36 -16.51 -28.44 -8.27
CA PRO A 36 -15.25 -28.55 -9.00
C PRO A 36 -14.28 -27.43 -8.61
N PRO A 37 -12.97 -27.72 -8.40
CA PRO A 37 -11.97 -26.71 -7.98
C PRO A 37 -11.80 -25.55 -8.95
N TYR A 38 -12.14 -25.73 -10.22
CA TYR A 38 -12.11 -24.67 -11.24
C TYR A 38 -13.30 -23.69 -11.12
N LEU A 39 -14.30 -23.97 -10.30
CA LEU A 39 -15.39 -23.04 -9.93
C LEU A 39 -15.11 -22.38 -8.59
N VAL A 40 -14.92 -23.19 -7.55
CA VAL A 40 -14.59 -22.71 -6.21
C VAL A 40 -13.64 -23.73 -5.54
N PRO A 41 -12.36 -23.37 -5.37
CA PRO A 41 -11.43 -24.25 -4.68
C PRO A 41 -11.72 -24.29 -3.16
N SER A 42 -11.57 -25.48 -2.57
CA SER A 42 -11.69 -25.61 -1.12
C SER A 42 -10.51 -24.92 -0.40
N PRO A 43 -10.71 -24.34 0.79
CA PRO A 43 -9.63 -23.78 1.61
C PRO A 43 -8.47 -24.75 1.82
N SER A 44 -8.74 -26.04 2.04
CA SER A 44 -7.72 -27.07 2.19
C SER A 44 -6.89 -27.26 0.91
N SER A 45 -7.50 -27.22 -0.28
CA SER A 45 -6.79 -27.34 -1.55
C SER A 45 -5.89 -26.12 -1.81
N ILE A 46 -6.33 -24.91 -1.45
CA ILE A 46 -5.52 -23.70 -1.55
C ILE A 46 -4.30 -23.79 -0.60
N ALA A 47 -4.52 -24.22 0.65
CA ALA A 47 -3.44 -24.39 1.61
C ALA A 47 -2.42 -25.45 1.16
N ALA A 48 -2.88 -26.59 0.65
CA ALA A 48 -2.03 -27.63 0.08
C ALA A 48 -1.21 -27.09 -1.10
N ARG A 49 -1.81 -26.33 -1.99
CA ARG A 49 -1.15 -25.70 -3.15
C ARG A 49 -0.07 -24.73 -2.71
N LEU A 50 -0.37 -23.85 -1.75
CA LEU A 50 0.60 -22.92 -1.17
C LEU A 50 1.79 -23.62 -0.54
N TRP A 51 1.55 -24.76 0.11
CA TRP A 51 2.61 -25.56 0.71
C TRP A 51 3.47 -26.27 -0.33
N THR A 52 2.83 -26.96 -1.28
CA THR A 52 3.53 -27.71 -2.32
C THR A 52 4.40 -26.82 -3.21
N ASP A 53 3.87 -25.65 -3.59
CA ASP A 53 4.54 -24.71 -4.48
C ASP A 53 5.13 -23.50 -3.75
N ALA A 54 5.42 -23.63 -2.45
CA ALA A 54 5.91 -22.52 -1.60
C ALA A 54 7.13 -21.80 -2.19
N ALA A 55 8.05 -22.55 -2.81
CA ALA A 55 9.22 -21.95 -3.45
C ALA A 55 8.88 -21.11 -4.67
N MET A 56 7.85 -21.48 -5.44
CA MET A 56 7.34 -20.71 -6.57
C MET A 56 6.66 -19.44 -6.06
N PHE A 57 5.68 -19.56 -5.15
CA PHE A 57 4.99 -18.40 -4.57
C PHE A 57 5.95 -17.43 -3.89
N GLY A 58 6.96 -17.93 -3.17
CA GLY A 58 7.98 -17.10 -2.52
C GLY A 58 8.83 -16.30 -3.51
N ARG A 59 9.24 -16.91 -4.62
CA ARG A 59 10.00 -16.20 -5.66
C ARG A 59 9.17 -15.14 -6.36
N GLU A 60 7.93 -15.46 -6.74
CA GLU A 60 7.04 -14.52 -7.41
C GLU A 60 6.61 -13.38 -6.45
N ALA A 61 6.40 -13.69 -5.17
CA ALA A 61 6.16 -12.70 -4.12
C ALA A 61 7.32 -11.70 -3.97
N ALA A 62 8.57 -12.19 -3.97
CA ALA A 62 9.74 -11.33 -3.86
C ALA A 62 9.84 -10.32 -5.02
N ILE A 63 9.46 -10.71 -6.22
CA ILE A 63 9.43 -9.84 -7.40
C ILE A 63 8.36 -8.77 -7.23
N THR A 64 7.12 -9.15 -6.93
CA THR A 64 6.01 -8.20 -6.72
C THR A 64 6.31 -7.22 -5.57
N VAL A 65 6.89 -7.70 -4.45
CA VAL A 65 7.31 -6.86 -3.33
C VAL A 65 8.41 -5.88 -3.75
N GLY A 66 9.38 -6.33 -4.55
CA GLY A 66 10.44 -5.46 -5.07
C GLY A 66 9.88 -4.33 -5.93
N GLU A 67 8.97 -4.65 -6.87
CA GLU A 67 8.32 -3.70 -7.76
C GLU A 67 7.41 -2.73 -6.98
N ALA A 68 6.60 -3.25 -6.07
CA ALA A 68 5.74 -2.43 -5.21
C ALA A 68 6.56 -1.51 -4.30
N SER A 69 7.63 -2.01 -3.68
CA SER A 69 8.51 -1.21 -2.82
C SER A 69 9.22 -0.11 -3.60
N GLY A 70 9.73 -0.43 -4.81
CA GLY A 70 10.32 0.57 -5.70
C GLY A 70 9.33 1.66 -6.07
N GLY A 71 8.11 1.27 -6.48
CA GLY A 71 7.03 2.21 -6.80
C GLY A 71 6.60 3.04 -5.60
N PHE A 72 6.48 2.43 -4.43
CA PHE A 72 6.18 3.12 -3.18
C PHE A 72 7.23 4.20 -2.86
N VAL A 73 8.50 3.85 -2.87
CA VAL A 73 9.58 4.81 -2.55
C VAL A 73 9.63 5.95 -3.56
N VAL A 74 9.59 5.66 -4.85
CA VAL A 74 9.63 6.69 -5.91
C VAL A 74 8.39 7.58 -5.83
N GLY A 75 7.19 6.98 -5.78
CA GLY A 75 5.94 7.72 -5.78
C GLY A 75 5.76 8.58 -4.53
N THR A 76 6.04 8.03 -3.34
CA THR A 76 5.89 8.78 -2.08
C THR A 76 6.93 9.87 -1.92
N THR A 77 8.17 9.65 -2.37
CA THR A 77 9.21 10.69 -2.35
C THR A 77 8.87 11.84 -3.28
N ALA A 78 8.49 11.55 -4.52
CA ALA A 78 8.05 12.57 -5.48
C ALA A 78 6.83 13.35 -4.97
N ALA A 79 5.86 12.65 -4.38
CA ALA A 79 4.67 13.24 -3.79
C ALA A 79 4.98 14.14 -2.58
N PHE A 80 5.88 13.70 -1.69
CA PHE A 80 6.32 14.52 -0.56
C PHE A 80 7.01 15.80 -1.03
N VAL A 81 7.91 15.71 -1.99
CA VAL A 81 8.60 16.89 -2.57
C VAL A 81 7.58 17.83 -3.20
N ALA A 82 6.67 17.33 -4.03
CA ALA A 82 5.61 18.15 -4.63
C ALA A 82 4.69 18.79 -3.57
N GLY A 83 4.26 18.03 -2.55
CA GLY A 83 3.47 18.52 -1.43
C GLY A 83 4.18 19.59 -0.62
N ALA A 84 5.49 19.43 -0.39
CA ALA A 84 6.31 20.41 0.31
C ALA A 84 6.45 21.72 -0.49
N LEU A 85 6.63 21.64 -1.80
CA LEU A 85 6.66 22.80 -2.69
C LEU A 85 5.31 23.53 -2.72
N MET A 86 4.22 22.79 -2.83
CA MET A 86 2.86 23.32 -2.79
C MET A 86 2.53 23.99 -1.45
N ALA A 87 2.96 23.39 -0.33
CA ALA A 87 2.74 23.95 1.00
C ALA A 87 3.44 25.31 1.21
N GLN A 88 4.51 25.58 0.45
CA GLN A 88 5.28 26.81 0.55
C GLN A 88 4.87 27.88 -0.49
N SER A 89 4.16 27.50 -1.58
CA SER A 89 3.83 28.41 -2.68
C SER A 89 2.40 28.21 -3.17
N ARG A 90 1.56 29.27 -3.04
CA ARG A 90 0.20 29.27 -3.57
C ARG A 90 0.15 29.13 -5.10
N PHE A 91 1.20 29.58 -5.78
CA PHE A 91 1.30 29.42 -7.23
C PHE A 91 1.46 27.94 -7.59
N LEU A 92 2.39 27.24 -6.93
CA LEU A 92 2.61 25.80 -7.16
C LEU A 92 1.39 24.98 -6.75
N GLU A 93 0.72 25.33 -5.66
CA GLU A 93 -0.53 24.70 -5.26
C GLU A 93 -1.57 24.76 -6.37
N ARG A 94 -1.85 25.97 -6.88
CA ARG A 94 -2.85 26.20 -7.94
C ARG A 94 -2.50 25.54 -9.27
N THR A 95 -1.23 25.33 -9.54
CA THR A 95 -0.76 24.71 -10.79
C THR A 95 -0.69 23.20 -10.69
N LEU A 96 -0.10 22.65 -9.62
CA LEU A 96 0.16 21.20 -9.49
C LEU A 96 -1.07 20.43 -9.01
N PHE A 97 -1.94 21.04 -8.19
CA PHE A 97 -3.09 20.33 -7.64
C PHE A 97 -4.08 19.84 -8.72
N PRO A 98 -4.48 20.66 -9.71
CA PRO A 98 -5.31 20.18 -10.80
C PRO A 98 -4.66 19.07 -11.64
N VAL A 99 -3.33 19.14 -11.87
CA VAL A 99 -2.60 18.10 -12.59
C VAL A 99 -2.63 16.78 -11.79
N ALA A 100 -2.41 16.85 -10.48
CA ALA A 100 -2.48 15.67 -9.62
C ALA A 100 -3.89 15.03 -9.62
N ILE A 101 -4.95 15.84 -9.66
CA ILE A 101 -6.33 15.34 -9.79
C ILE A 101 -6.53 14.64 -11.15
N LEU A 102 -6.04 15.20 -12.25
CA LEU A 102 -6.13 14.56 -13.56
C LEU A 102 -5.42 13.21 -13.57
N ILE A 103 -4.23 13.11 -12.98
CA ILE A 103 -3.50 11.84 -12.83
C ILE A 103 -4.34 10.82 -12.04
N LYS A 104 -4.94 11.24 -10.90
CA LYS A 104 -5.78 10.38 -10.08
C LYS A 104 -7.01 9.85 -10.83
N LEU A 105 -7.62 10.68 -11.67
CA LEU A 105 -8.83 10.32 -12.42
C LEU A 105 -8.53 9.42 -13.62
N THR A 106 -7.27 9.34 -14.05
CA THR A 106 -6.89 8.48 -15.16
C THR A 106 -6.98 7.01 -14.76
N PRO A 107 -7.75 6.17 -15.49
CA PRO A 107 -7.88 4.75 -15.16
C PRO A 107 -6.57 4.01 -15.45
N ILE A 108 -5.81 3.74 -14.39
CA ILE A 108 -4.44 3.21 -14.49
C ILE A 108 -4.37 1.88 -15.24
N VAL A 109 -5.40 1.04 -15.11
CA VAL A 109 -5.48 -0.25 -15.82
C VAL A 109 -5.47 -0.07 -17.33
N ALA A 110 -6.09 1.03 -17.82
CA ALA A 110 -6.11 1.35 -19.25
C ALA A 110 -4.77 1.93 -19.73
N VAL A 111 -4.04 2.61 -18.85
CA VAL A 111 -2.76 3.25 -19.17
C VAL A 111 -1.56 2.29 -19.00
N ALA A 112 -1.69 1.26 -18.18
CA ALA A 112 -0.61 0.31 -17.90
C ALA A 112 0.02 -0.30 -19.16
N PRO A 113 -0.71 -0.72 -20.22
CA PRO A 113 -0.11 -1.22 -21.45
C PRO A 113 0.75 -0.16 -22.18
N LEU A 114 0.41 1.12 -22.08
CA LEU A 114 1.19 2.19 -22.70
C LEU A 114 2.56 2.35 -22.01
N PHE A 115 2.63 2.15 -20.69
CA PHE A 115 3.91 2.17 -19.98
C PHE A 115 4.83 1.04 -20.46
N THR A 116 4.27 -0.16 -20.67
CA THR A 116 5.03 -1.28 -21.24
C THR A 116 5.48 -1.00 -22.66
N LEU A 117 4.64 -0.35 -23.46
CA LEU A 117 4.98 0.03 -24.85
C LEU A 117 6.10 1.11 -24.89
N TRP A 118 6.05 2.10 -24.01
CA TRP A 118 7.01 3.23 -24.00
C TRP A 118 8.33 2.89 -23.32
N PHE A 119 8.29 2.13 -22.23
CA PHE A 119 9.47 1.84 -21.40
C PHE A 119 10.00 0.40 -21.58
N GLY A 120 9.35 -0.39 -22.45
CA GLY A 120 9.71 -1.79 -22.68
C GLY A 120 9.21 -2.74 -21.59
N PHE A 121 9.62 -4.01 -21.73
CA PHE A 121 9.33 -5.07 -20.77
C PHE A 121 10.40 -5.04 -19.65
N GLY A 122 9.99 -5.18 -18.41
CA GLY A 122 10.91 -5.22 -17.28
C GLY A 122 10.32 -4.64 -16.00
N THR A 123 11.18 -4.33 -15.03
CA THR A 123 10.75 -3.79 -13.73
C THR A 123 10.46 -2.28 -13.77
N GLY A 124 11.07 -1.54 -14.69
CA GLY A 124 10.93 -0.09 -14.80
C GLY A 124 9.49 0.40 -14.96
N PRO A 125 8.75 -0.03 -16.02
CA PRO A 125 7.37 0.36 -16.21
C PRO A 125 6.45 -0.05 -15.03
N LYS A 126 6.72 -1.18 -14.38
CA LYS A 126 5.94 -1.66 -13.24
C LYS A 126 6.15 -0.77 -12.00
N ILE A 127 7.40 -0.39 -11.71
CA ILE A 127 7.73 0.59 -10.68
C ILE A 127 7.06 1.94 -10.99
N ALA A 128 7.07 2.38 -12.25
CA ALA A 128 6.45 3.64 -12.65
C ALA A 128 4.91 3.63 -12.45
N ILE A 129 4.23 2.53 -12.79
CA ILE A 129 2.79 2.37 -12.56
C ILE A 129 2.47 2.36 -11.07
N ALA A 130 3.22 1.59 -10.26
CA ALA A 130 3.06 1.58 -8.81
C ALA A 130 3.33 2.95 -8.20
N ALA A 131 4.35 3.68 -8.67
CA ALA A 131 4.65 5.05 -8.23
C ALA A 131 3.53 6.03 -8.56
N LEU A 132 2.93 5.93 -9.75
CA LEU A 132 1.86 6.81 -10.18
C LEU A 132 0.61 6.67 -9.30
N ILE A 133 0.25 5.43 -8.94
CA ILE A 133 -0.92 5.17 -8.08
C ILE A 133 -0.69 5.68 -6.66
N THR A 134 0.52 5.56 -6.14
CA THR A 134 0.86 5.97 -4.77
C THR A 134 1.04 7.46 -4.61
N PHE A 135 1.29 8.16 -5.72
CA PHE A 135 1.62 9.59 -5.73
C PHE A 135 0.52 10.46 -5.10
N PHE A 136 -0.74 10.31 -5.55
CA PHE A 136 -1.80 11.23 -5.14
C PHE A 136 -2.16 11.17 -3.65
N PRO A 137 -2.36 10.00 -3.03
CA PRO A 137 -2.65 9.92 -1.60
C PRO A 137 -1.54 10.52 -0.75
N MET A 138 -0.29 10.25 -1.11
CA MET A 138 0.85 10.80 -0.39
C MET A 138 1.00 12.31 -0.61
N LEU A 139 0.72 12.81 -1.81
CA LEU A 139 0.74 14.24 -2.12
C LEU A 139 -0.23 15.01 -1.23
N VAL A 140 -1.48 14.56 -1.15
CA VAL A 140 -2.52 15.20 -0.33
C VAL A 140 -2.14 15.19 1.14
N ASN A 141 -1.70 14.03 1.66
CA ASN A 141 -1.30 13.92 3.05
C ASN A 141 -0.06 14.78 3.38
N SER A 142 0.90 14.84 2.47
CA SER A 142 2.08 15.70 2.63
C SER A 142 1.71 17.18 2.64
N PHE A 143 0.87 17.60 1.70
CA PHE A 143 0.42 18.98 1.58
C PHE A 143 -0.38 19.44 2.81
N VAL A 144 -1.39 18.64 3.22
CA VAL A 144 -2.23 18.94 4.39
C VAL A 144 -1.39 18.89 5.65
N GLY A 145 -0.56 17.86 5.82
CA GLY A 145 0.28 17.71 7.00
C GLY A 145 1.28 18.84 7.19
N LEU A 146 1.94 19.31 6.12
CA LEU A 146 2.88 20.43 6.21
C LEU A 146 2.20 21.80 6.49
N ARG A 147 0.88 21.86 6.36
CA ARG A 147 0.07 23.03 6.71
C ARG A 147 -0.67 22.89 8.05
N SER A 148 -0.61 21.73 8.71
CA SER A 148 -1.29 21.49 9.97
C SER A 148 -0.59 22.09 11.20
N ALA A 149 0.58 22.70 11.02
CA ALA A 149 1.33 23.36 12.09
C ALA A 149 0.49 24.47 12.74
N ASP A 150 0.52 24.53 14.08
CA ASP A 150 -0.24 25.51 14.86
C ASP A 150 0.21 26.95 14.53
N ALA A 151 -0.78 27.85 14.38
CA ALA A 151 -0.52 29.24 14.02
C ALA A 151 0.18 30.02 15.15
N GLN A 152 -0.03 29.66 16.42
CA GLN A 152 0.60 30.31 17.57
C GLN A 152 2.07 29.88 17.65
N GLU A 153 2.36 28.58 17.46
CA GLU A 153 3.74 28.07 17.42
C GLU A 153 4.52 28.68 16.25
N LEU A 154 3.88 28.84 15.09
CA LEU A 154 4.46 29.49 13.92
C LEU A 154 4.79 30.97 14.23
N ALA A 155 3.85 31.71 14.80
CA ALA A 155 4.06 33.11 15.18
C ALA A 155 5.18 33.23 16.22
N PHE A 156 5.22 32.35 17.21
CA PHE A 156 6.27 32.31 18.22
C PHE A 156 7.67 32.13 17.61
N LEU A 157 7.84 31.15 16.71
CA LEU A 157 9.13 30.94 16.02
C LEU A 157 9.52 32.14 15.17
N GLN A 158 8.55 32.81 14.53
CA GLN A 158 8.81 34.03 13.77
C GLN A 158 9.29 35.21 14.66
N THR A 159 8.73 35.36 15.87
CA THR A 159 9.21 36.39 16.82
C THR A 159 10.64 36.13 17.31
N LEU A 160 11.06 34.86 17.34
CA LEU A 160 12.45 34.47 17.65
C LEU A 160 13.41 34.64 16.45
N GLY A 161 12.93 35.12 15.30
CA GLY A 161 13.74 35.33 14.10
C GLY A 161 14.07 34.05 13.35
N ALA A 162 13.30 32.94 13.56
CA ALA A 162 13.53 31.67 12.88
C ALA A 162 13.40 31.80 11.35
N THR A 163 14.35 31.24 10.65
CA THR A 163 14.36 31.18 9.18
C THR A 163 13.29 30.23 8.64
N ARG A 164 12.91 30.36 7.37
CA ARG A 164 11.96 29.45 6.72
C ARG A 164 12.40 27.97 6.78
N SER A 165 13.71 27.71 6.72
CA SER A 165 14.25 26.34 6.82
C SER A 165 14.12 25.78 8.23
N GLU A 166 14.36 26.59 9.25
CA GLU A 166 14.17 26.19 10.66
C GLU A 166 12.70 25.91 10.96
N ILE A 167 11.78 26.81 10.57
CA ILE A 167 10.33 26.59 10.70
C ILE A 167 9.91 25.30 9.99
N PHE A 168 10.44 25.04 8.79
CA PHE A 168 10.12 23.83 8.03
C PHE A 168 10.56 22.57 8.78
N ARG A 169 11.81 22.54 9.27
CA ARG A 169 12.39 21.35 9.91
C ARG A 169 11.90 21.14 11.35
N MET A 170 11.76 22.23 12.11
CA MET A 170 11.47 22.17 13.56
C MET A 170 9.97 22.13 13.87
N LEU A 171 9.13 22.66 12.97
CA LEU A 171 7.69 22.74 13.20
C LEU A 171 6.90 21.97 12.14
N ARG A 172 7.00 22.34 10.86
CA ARG A 172 6.13 21.78 9.83
C ARG A 172 6.32 20.30 9.57
N VAL A 173 7.58 19.82 9.47
CA VAL A 173 7.86 18.40 9.24
C VAL A 173 7.41 17.54 10.43
N PRO A 174 7.74 17.86 11.70
CA PRO A 174 7.24 17.12 12.84
C PRO A 174 5.70 17.09 12.93
N SER A 175 5.03 18.22 12.70
CA SER A 175 3.55 18.29 12.68
C SER A 175 2.93 17.47 11.53
N ALA A 176 3.64 17.31 10.41
CA ALA A 176 3.19 16.54 9.27
C ALA A 176 3.33 15.02 9.45
N LEU A 177 4.17 14.53 10.37
CA LEU A 177 4.49 13.12 10.51
C LEU A 177 3.25 12.20 10.63
N PRO A 178 2.22 12.51 11.45
CA PRO A 178 1.02 11.68 11.51
C PRO A 178 0.31 11.55 10.17
N PHE A 179 0.23 12.64 9.39
CA PHE A 179 -0.34 12.65 8.05
C PHE A 179 0.52 11.85 7.07
N LEU A 180 1.85 11.97 7.17
CA LEU A 180 2.77 11.21 6.32
C LEU A 180 2.65 9.70 6.57
N PHE A 181 2.52 9.25 7.81
CA PHE A 181 2.28 7.85 8.12
C PHE A 181 0.91 7.37 7.62
N SER A 182 -0.13 8.20 7.76
CA SER A 182 -1.45 7.91 7.19
C SER A 182 -1.39 7.77 5.66
N GLY A 183 -0.74 8.74 4.99
CA GLY A 183 -0.49 8.68 3.55
C GLY A 183 0.32 7.45 3.14
N ALA A 184 1.36 7.10 3.89
CA ALA A 184 2.20 5.94 3.63
C ALA A 184 1.43 4.63 3.72
N ARG A 185 0.53 4.45 4.70
CA ARG A 185 -0.33 3.27 4.82
C ARG A 185 -1.23 3.08 3.60
N ILE A 186 -1.87 4.16 3.15
CA ILE A 186 -2.73 4.13 1.95
C ILE A 186 -1.88 3.81 0.72
N SER A 187 -0.76 4.52 0.54
CA SER A 187 0.13 4.38 -0.61
C SER A 187 0.77 2.99 -0.68
N LEU A 188 1.07 2.35 0.45
CA LEU A 188 1.65 1.02 0.50
C LEU A 188 0.73 -0.04 -0.10
N ASN A 189 -0.56 -0.02 0.27
CA ASN A 189 -1.56 -0.93 -0.28
C ASN A 189 -1.75 -0.67 -1.78
N LEU A 190 -1.78 0.59 -2.17
CA LEU A 190 -1.91 0.98 -3.58
C LEU A 190 -0.67 0.61 -4.40
N ALA A 191 0.53 0.60 -3.81
CA ALA A 191 1.74 0.14 -4.48
C ALA A 191 1.66 -1.35 -4.85
N LEU A 192 1.16 -2.19 -3.94
CA LEU A 192 0.92 -3.61 -4.22
C LEU A 192 -0.11 -3.80 -5.34
N ILE A 193 -1.22 -3.07 -5.29
CA ILE A 193 -2.24 -3.10 -6.35
C ILE A 193 -1.63 -2.65 -7.68
N GLY A 194 -0.83 -1.57 -7.68
CA GLY A 194 -0.17 -1.06 -8.86
C GLY A 194 0.82 -2.04 -9.48
N ALA A 195 1.61 -2.73 -8.67
CA ALA A 195 2.53 -3.77 -9.13
C ALA A 195 1.75 -4.94 -9.78
N VAL A 196 0.70 -5.43 -9.15
CA VAL A 196 -0.15 -6.50 -9.69
C VAL A 196 -0.78 -6.10 -11.03
N ILE A 197 -1.34 -4.89 -11.14
CA ILE A 197 -1.92 -4.39 -12.41
C ILE A 197 -0.84 -4.32 -13.50
N ALA A 198 0.34 -3.84 -13.15
CA ALA A 198 1.45 -3.75 -14.08
C ALA A 198 1.93 -5.14 -14.55
N GLU A 199 1.92 -6.13 -13.66
CA GLU A 199 2.27 -7.51 -13.98
C GLU A 199 1.26 -8.18 -14.94
N TRP A 200 0.01 -7.75 -14.96
CA TRP A 200 -0.98 -8.25 -15.93
C TRP A 200 -0.69 -7.81 -17.37
N THR A 201 0.01 -6.70 -17.55
CA THR A 201 0.19 -6.07 -18.87
C THR A 201 1.48 -6.49 -19.61
N GLY A 202 2.10 -7.60 -19.24
CA GLY A 202 3.26 -8.10 -19.97
C GLY A 202 4.43 -8.53 -19.10
N ALA A 203 4.18 -8.95 -17.86
CA ALA A 203 5.21 -9.53 -17.02
C ALA A 203 5.40 -11.02 -17.31
N ASP A 204 6.65 -11.49 -17.20
CA ASP A 204 6.98 -12.92 -17.20
C ASP A 204 6.91 -13.51 -15.79
N ARG A 205 6.97 -12.67 -14.76
CA ARG A 205 7.08 -13.04 -13.36
C ARG A 205 6.26 -12.11 -12.46
N GLY A 206 6.04 -12.56 -11.21
CA GLY A 206 5.30 -11.86 -10.17
C GLY A 206 3.98 -12.53 -9.83
N LEU A 207 3.44 -12.24 -8.65
CA LEU A 207 2.16 -12.81 -8.18
C LEU A 207 0.98 -12.38 -9.07
N GLY A 208 1.00 -11.17 -9.61
CA GLY A 208 -0.02 -10.72 -10.57
C GLY A 208 0.03 -11.54 -11.86
N ARG A 209 1.23 -11.90 -12.33
CA ARG A 209 1.38 -12.83 -13.45
C ARG A 209 0.83 -14.22 -13.12
N VAL A 210 1.10 -14.73 -11.92
CA VAL A 210 0.53 -16.02 -11.46
C VAL A 210 -0.98 -15.95 -11.50
N ILE A 211 -1.61 -14.89 -10.97
CA ILE A 211 -3.06 -14.68 -11.00
C ILE A 211 -3.59 -14.67 -12.44
N PHE A 212 -2.93 -13.92 -13.33
CA PHE A 212 -3.34 -13.79 -14.72
C PHE A 212 -3.33 -15.13 -15.47
N VAL A 213 -2.23 -15.90 -15.34
CA VAL A 213 -2.07 -17.20 -15.98
C VAL A 213 -3.02 -18.25 -15.39
N ALA A 214 -3.14 -18.27 -14.06
CA ALA A 214 -4.03 -19.17 -13.34
C ALA A 214 -5.50 -18.93 -13.74
N ASN A 215 -5.92 -17.67 -13.89
CA ASN A 215 -7.24 -17.33 -14.37
C ASN A 215 -7.50 -17.82 -15.80
N ALA A 216 -6.53 -17.64 -16.71
CA ALA A 216 -6.64 -18.09 -18.10
C ALA A 216 -6.73 -19.62 -18.21
N ASN A 217 -6.07 -20.35 -17.30
CA ASN A 217 -6.06 -21.80 -17.25
C ASN A 217 -7.17 -22.41 -16.36
N LEU A 218 -8.03 -21.59 -15.76
CA LEU A 218 -9.05 -22.00 -14.78
C LEU A 218 -8.46 -22.74 -13.56
N ASP A 219 -7.19 -22.49 -13.23
CA ASP A 219 -6.54 -22.97 -11.99
C ASP A 219 -6.83 -22.00 -10.85
N LEU A 220 -8.08 -22.00 -10.38
CA LEU A 220 -8.49 -21.10 -9.30
C LEU A 220 -7.77 -21.40 -7.99
N THR A 221 -7.24 -22.60 -7.80
CA THR A 221 -6.47 -22.97 -6.62
C THR A 221 -5.16 -22.16 -6.54
N ALA A 222 -4.43 -22.06 -7.66
CA ALA A 222 -3.23 -21.24 -7.75
C ALA A 222 -3.58 -19.73 -7.69
N LEU A 223 -4.67 -19.30 -8.31
CA LEU A 223 -5.14 -17.92 -8.27
C LEU A 223 -5.40 -17.47 -6.82
N PHE A 224 -6.23 -18.21 -6.08
CA PHE A 224 -6.52 -17.88 -4.68
C PHE A 224 -5.29 -18.00 -3.80
N GLY A 225 -4.37 -18.94 -4.07
CA GLY A 225 -3.07 -19.01 -3.42
C GLY A 225 -2.26 -17.73 -3.57
N ALA A 226 -2.17 -17.18 -4.80
CA ALA A 226 -1.49 -15.92 -5.05
C ALA A 226 -2.19 -14.71 -4.39
N VAL A 227 -3.52 -14.67 -4.38
CA VAL A 227 -4.30 -13.64 -3.68
C VAL A 227 -4.06 -13.68 -2.18
N LEU A 228 -4.03 -14.87 -1.55
CA LEU A 228 -3.72 -15.01 -0.13
C LEU A 228 -2.28 -14.61 0.19
N ALA A 229 -1.32 -14.95 -0.69
CA ALA A 229 0.05 -14.50 -0.55
C ALA A 229 0.15 -12.96 -0.59
N LEU A 230 -0.53 -12.30 -1.53
CA LEU A 230 -0.61 -10.84 -1.60
C LEU A 230 -1.25 -10.21 -0.36
N ALA A 231 -2.33 -10.83 0.16
CA ALA A 231 -2.98 -10.39 1.38
C ALA A 231 -2.02 -10.48 2.59
N ALA A 232 -1.30 -11.58 2.72
CA ALA A 232 -0.30 -11.75 3.78
C ALA A 232 0.83 -10.71 3.69
N ILE A 233 1.32 -10.42 2.47
CA ILE A 233 2.32 -9.37 2.22
C ILE A 233 1.75 -8.01 2.63
N GLY A 234 0.52 -7.67 2.23
CA GLY A 234 -0.14 -6.41 2.58
C GLY A 234 -0.29 -6.24 4.10
N ILE A 235 -0.71 -7.29 4.80
CA ILE A 235 -0.82 -7.29 6.27
C ILE A 235 0.56 -7.08 6.91
N ALA A 236 1.58 -7.82 6.48
CA ALA A 236 2.94 -7.69 7.01
C ALA A 236 3.51 -6.28 6.77
N ALA A 237 3.31 -5.74 5.57
CA ALA A 237 3.77 -4.42 5.20
C ALA A 237 3.07 -3.31 6.02
N ASN A 238 1.73 -3.40 6.21
CA ASN A 238 1.00 -2.48 7.10
C ASN A 238 1.44 -2.59 8.55
N ALA A 239 1.72 -3.79 9.04
CA ALA A 239 2.25 -4.01 10.39
C ALA A 239 3.65 -3.35 10.55
N ALA A 240 4.51 -3.45 9.54
CA ALA A 240 5.82 -2.82 9.53
C ALA A 240 5.72 -1.29 9.57
N VAL A 241 4.86 -0.67 8.74
CA VAL A 241 4.61 0.78 8.78
C VAL A 241 4.04 1.19 10.14
N GLY A 242 3.10 0.43 10.71
CA GLY A 242 2.56 0.70 12.04
C GLY A 242 3.60 0.58 13.16
N ALA A 243 4.55 -0.34 13.04
CA ALA A 243 5.67 -0.44 13.97
C ALA A 243 6.63 0.76 13.85
N ALA A 244 6.92 1.19 12.63
CA ALA A 244 7.73 2.38 12.36
C ALA A 244 7.04 3.66 12.91
N GLU A 245 5.74 3.81 12.66
CA GLU A 245 4.94 4.92 13.16
C GLU A 245 4.99 5.02 14.69
N ARG A 246 4.76 3.92 15.41
CA ARG A 246 4.85 3.88 16.89
C ARG A 246 6.23 4.27 17.41
N ARG A 247 7.29 3.93 16.71
CA ARG A 247 8.65 4.32 17.10
C ARG A 247 8.94 5.80 16.86
N VAL A 248 8.45 6.33 15.74
CA VAL A 248 8.69 7.71 15.33
C VAL A 248 7.77 8.68 16.05
N LEU A 249 6.50 8.34 16.26
CA LEU A 249 5.48 9.20 16.86
C LEU A 249 5.21 8.92 18.34
N HIS A 250 6.22 8.44 19.08
CA HIS A 250 6.08 8.09 20.50
C HIS A 250 5.59 9.26 21.39
N TRP A 251 5.73 10.50 20.93
CA TRP A 251 5.27 11.71 21.62
C TRP A 251 3.85 12.15 21.27
N HIS A 252 3.21 11.56 20.24
CA HIS A 252 1.92 12.03 19.75
C HIS A 252 0.75 11.30 20.41
N PRO A 253 -0.32 12.01 20.87
CA PRO A 253 -1.45 11.41 21.62
C PRO A 253 -2.15 10.26 20.90
N ILE A 254 -2.21 10.27 19.56
CA ILE A 254 -2.85 9.23 18.75
C ILE A 254 -2.21 7.84 18.99
N VAL A 255 -0.91 7.80 19.32
CA VAL A 255 -0.19 6.52 19.55
C VAL A 255 -0.38 6.02 20.98
N MET A 256 -0.83 6.88 21.92
CA MET A 256 -1.05 6.50 23.31
C MET A 256 -2.41 5.86 23.58
N THR A 257 -3.34 5.90 22.61
CA THR A 257 -4.73 5.43 22.76
C THR A 257 -5.04 4.15 21.97
N THR A 258 -4.11 3.63 21.18
CA THR A 258 -4.20 2.36 20.45
C THR A 258 -3.20 1.32 20.97
#